data_bd19ed88573331aa3ff009f4394f6368
#
_entry.id   bd19ed88573331aa3ff009f4394f6368
#
_cell.length_a   1.000
_cell.length_b   1.000
_cell.length_c   1.000
_cell.angle_alpha   90.00
_cell.angle_beta   90.00
_cell.angle_gamma   90.00
#
_symmetry.space_group_name_H-M   'P 1'
#
loop_
_entity.id
_entity.type
_entity.pdbx_description
1 polymer ?
#
loop_
_entity_poly.entity_id
_entity_poly.type
_entity_poly.pdbx_seq_one_letter_code
_entity_poly.pdbx_strand_id
1 'polypeptide(L)'
;MTTSPSRRRVTLVGYRGCGKSTVAAVLATRLGMPWVDADAVLEERVGRSITDLVRDRGEPAFRDVETEVLANLLAGEPCILATGGGVVLRPRNRDLLRRGGRPVIWLHAPADVVRARLARDPATAARRPALAGTDPLAEVDAALAAREPLYRSCADAAFDAGAESPDAIAARVIDWLEGWPGAGPEPAR
;
A
#
# COMPACT_ATOMS: atom_id res chain seq x y z
N MET A 1 5.67 13.56 32.03
CA MET A 1 4.41 13.32 31.31
C MET A 1 4.76 13.12 29.85
N THR A 2 4.99 11.90 29.43
CA THR A 2 5.24 11.54 28.03
C THR A 2 3.93 11.71 27.28
N THR A 3 3.85 12.74 26.43
CA THR A 3 2.77 12.88 25.46
C THR A 3 2.76 11.63 24.59
N SER A 4 1.73 10.81 24.77
CA SER A 4 1.48 9.66 23.87
C SER A 4 1.52 10.18 22.43
N PRO A 5 2.31 9.62 21.53
CA PRO A 5 2.31 10.09 20.14
C PRO A 5 0.87 9.97 19.65
N SER A 6 0.31 11.09 19.19
CA SER A 6 -1.05 11.09 18.64
C SER A 6 -1.11 9.95 17.63
N ARG A 7 -2.02 8.99 17.82
CA ARG A 7 -2.19 7.85 16.92
C ARG A 7 -2.54 8.39 15.55
N ARG A 8 -1.54 8.48 14.68
CA ARG A 8 -1.69 8.97 13.31
C ARG A 8 -1.76 7.77 12.40
N ARG A 9 -2.59 7.84 11.36
CA ARG A 9 -2.55 6.85 10.30
C ARG A 9 -1.20 6.91 9.58
N VAL A 10 -0.68 5.76 9.18
CA VAL A 10 0.45 5.65 8.24
C VAL A 10 0.01 4.76 7.09
N THR A 11 0.03 5.27 5.87
CA THR A 11 -0.40 4.51 4.70
C THR A 11 0.80 4.11 3.85
N LEU A 12 0.96 2.81 3.61
CA LEU A 12 2.00 2.25 2.77
C LEU A 12 1.46 2.00 1.36
N VAL A 13 2.09 2.62 0.37
CA VAL A 13 1.84 2.40 -1.05
C VAL A 13 3.08 1.81 -1.72
N GLY A 14 2.93 1.21 -2.89
CA GLY A 14 4.02 0.61 -3.67
C GLY A 14 3.57 -0.64 -4.39
N TYR A 15 4.36 -1.11 -5.32
CA TYR A 15 4.04 -2.27 -6.14
C TYR A 15 3.93 -3.55 -5.30
N ARG A 16 3.24 -4.59 -5.83
CA ARG A 16 3.25 -5.93 -5.22
C ARG A 16 4.69 -6.45 -5.09
N GLY A 17 5.00 -7.17 -4.02
CA GLY A 17 6.36 -7.64 -3.77
C GLY A 17 7.32 -6.60 -3.16
N CYS A 18 6.93 -5.32 -2.99
CA CYS A 18 7.75 -4.32 -2.29
C CYS A 18 7.77 -4.45 -0.76
N GLY A 19 7.06 -5.44 -0.17
CA GLY A 19 7.14 -5.70 1.27
C GLY A 19 6.21 -4.87 2.16
N LYS A 20 5.18 -4.21 1.61
CA LYS A 20 4.26 -3.35 2.38
C LYS A 20 3.64 -4.03 3.60
N SER A 21 3.03 -5.21 3.44
CA SER A 21 2.38 -5.92 4.55
C SER A 21 3.39 -6.36 5.61
N THR A 22 4.61 -6.76 5.20
CA THR A 22 5.69 -7.12 6.13
C THR A 22 6.17 -5.92 6.93
N VAL A 23 6.43 -4.78 6.26
CA VAL A 23 6.85 -3.54 6.92
C VAL A 23 5.72 -2.99 7.80
N ALA A 24 4.45 -3.09 7.36
CA ALA A 24 3.29 -2.69 8.15
C ALA A 24 3.21 -3.45 9.48
N ALA A 25 3.41 -4.76 9.48
CA ALA A 25 3.42 -5.58 10.70
C ALA A 25 4.53 -5.17 11.67
N VAL A 26 5.74 -4.89 11.17
CA VAL A 26 6.86 -4.41 11.99
C VAL A 26 6.57 -3.02 12.57
N LEU A 27 6.08 -2.09 11.75
CA LEU A 27 5.70 -0.75 12.21
C LEU A 27 4.61 -0.81 13.28
N ALA A 28 3.60 -1.66 13.08
CA ALA A 28 2.51 -1.85 14.02
C ALA A 28 3.00 -2.30 15.39
N THR A 29 3.90 -3.28 15.40
CA THR A 29 4.53 -3.79 16.64
C THR A 29 5.32 -2.70 17.35
N ARG A 30 6.17 -1.96 16.61
CA ARG A 30 7.05 -0.92 17.19
C ARG A 30 6.30 0.30 17.67
N LEU A 31 5.22 0.69 16.96
CA LEU A 31 4.42 1.89 17.28
C LEU A 31 3.24 1.58 18.22
N GLY A 32 2.99 0.31 18.55
CA GLY A 32 1.82 -0.09 19.35
C GLY A 32 0.49 0.25 18.67
N MET A 33 0.44 0.17 17.34
CA MET A 33 -0.73 0.50 16.52
C MET A 33 -1.29 -0.76 15.84
N PRO A 34 -2.60 -0.81 15.56
CA PRO A 34 -3.14 -1.83 14.68
C PRO A 34 -2.64 -1.63 13.24
N TRP A 35 -2.60 -2.70 12.46
CA TRP A 35 -2.36 -2.61 11.03
C TRP A 35 -3.43 -3.35 10.24
N VAL A 36 -3.66 -2.92 9.01
CA VAL A 36 -4.70 -3.44 8.11
C VAL A 36 -4.12 -3.64 6.73
N ASP A 37 -4.41 -4.79 6.11
CA ASP A 37 -4.17 -5.04 4.69
C ASP A 37 -5.46 -4.78 3.91
N ALA A 38 -5.45 -3.78 3.04
CA ALA A 38 -6.63 -3.38 2.28
C ALA A 38 -7.12 -4.47 1.31
N ASP A 39 -6.21 -5.30 0.77
CA ASP A 39 -6.58 -6.42 -0.10
C ASP A 39 -7.33 -7.50 0.71
N ALA A 40 -6.90 -7.79 1.94
CA ALA A 40 -7.59 -8.73 2.82
C ALA A 40 -9.00 -8.24 3.21
N VAL A 41 -9.13 -6.95 3.56
CA VAL A 41 -10.45 -6.36 3.85
C VAL A 41 -11.38 -6.38 2.63
N LEU A 42 -10.82 -6.18 1.44
CA LEU A 42 -11.59 -6.28 0.19
C LEU A 42 -12.12 -7.71 0.00
N GLU A 43 -11.26 -8.72 0.12
CA GLU A 43 -11.64 -10.13 -0.02
C GLU A 43 -12.70 -10.55 1.01
N GLU A 44 -12.54 -10.13 2.27
CA GLU A 44 -13.52 -10.35 3.34
C GLU A 44 -14.89 -9.72 2.98
N ARG A 45 -14.88 -8.46 2.54
CA ARG A 45 -16.10 -7.72 2.17
C ARG A 45 -16.88 -8.37 1.04
N VAL A 46 -16.17 -8.90 0.02
CA VAL A 46 -16.82 -9.51 -1.16
C VAL A 46 -17.05 -11.01 -0.99
N GLY A 47 -16.52 -11.65 0.06
CA GLY A 47 -16.66 -13.07 0.35
C GLY A 47 -15.97 -13.99 -0.67
N ARG A 48 -14.97 -13.47 -1.40
CA ARG A 48 -14.20 -14.21 -2.41
C ARG A 48 -12.84 -13.59 -2.66
N SER A 49 -11.95 -14.31 -3.34
CA SER A 49 -10.65 -13.80 -3.71
C SER A 49 -10.72 -12.66 -4.74
N ILE A 50 -9.73 -11.77 -4.74
CA ILE A 50 -9.58 -10.73 -5.77
C ILE A 50 -9.49 -11.36 -7.16
N THR A 51 -8.80 -12.49 -7.29
CA THR A 51 -8.69 -13.25 -8.54
C THR A 51 -10.05 -13.67 -9.08
N ASP A 52 -10.91 -14.24 -8.22
CA ASP A 52 -12.25 -14.65 -8.62
C ASP A 52 -13.12 -13.44 -8.95
N LEU A 53 -13.00 -12.36 -8.20
CA LEU A 53 -13.72 -11.12 -8.48
C LEU A 53 -13.35 -10.55 -9.86
N VAL A 54 -12.06 -10.48 -10.16
CA VAL A 54 -11.56 -9.98 -11.46
C VAL A 54 -11.98 -10.92 -12.60
N ARG A 55 -11.87 -12.25 -12.41
CA ARG A 55 -12.28 -13.22 -13.43
C ARG A 55 -13.76 -13.11 -13.75
N ASP A 56 -14.62 -12.98 -12.74
CA ASP A 56 -16.08 -13.05 -12.89
C ASP A 56 -16.72 -11.70 -13.26
N ARG A 57 -16.14 -10.57 -12.82
CA ARG A 57 -16.72 -9.22 -12.97
C ARG A 57 -15.81 -8.21 -13.66
N GLY A 58 -14.58 -8.59 -13.97
CA GLY A 58 -13.58 -7.76 -14.62
C GLY A 58 -12.84 -6.82 -13.67
N GLU A 59 -11.71 -6.28 -14.15
CA GLU A 59 -10.89 -5.34 -13.39
C GLU A 59 -11.64 -4.06 -12.98
N PRO A 60 -12.50 -3.45 -13.84
CA PRO A 60 -13.23 -2.24 -13.45
C PRO A 60 -14.07 -2.42 -12.19
N ALA A 61 -14.79 -3.54 -12.05
CA ALA A 61 -15.60 -3.84 -10.87
C ALA A 61 -14.73 -4.04 -9.61
N PHE A 62 -13.59 -4.72 -9.75
CA PHE A 62 -12.61 -4.82 -8.66
C PHE A 62 -12.13 -3.43 -8.23
N ARG A 63 -11.79 -2.53 -9.18
CA ARG A 63 -11.33 -1.19 -8.87
C ARG A 63 -12.40 -0.32 -8.20
N ASP A 64 -13.68 -0.55 -8.48
CA ASP A 64 -14.77 0.14 -7.77
C ASP A 64 -14.79 -0.28 -6.30
N VAL A 65 -14.71 -1.57 -6.01
CA VAL A 65 -14.66 -2.08 -4.65
C VAL A 65 -13.37 -1.64 -3.93
N GLU A 66 -12.22 -1.67 -4.61
CA GLU A 66 -10.94 -1.16 -4.06
C GLU A 66 -11.06 0.31 -3.61
N THR A 67 -11.72 1.15 -4.41
CA THR A 67 -11.94 2.56 -4.07
C THR A 67 -12.85 2.74 -2.86
N GLU A 68 -13.93 1.96 -2.77
CA GLU A 68 -14.85 2.00 -1.63
C GLU A 68 -14.19 1.51 -0.34
N VAL A 69 -13.43 0.41 -0.41
CA VAL A 69 -12.69 -0.12 0.74
C VAL A 69 -11.66 0.89 1.22
N LEU A 70 -10.89 1.48 0.29
CA LEU A 70 -9.93 2.55 0.64
C LEU A 70 -10.62 3.70 1.34
N ALA A 71 -11.73 4.22 0.81
CA ALA A 71 -12.46 5.35 1.41
C ALA A 71 -12.93 5.03 2.82
N ASN A 72 -13.48 3.82 3.05
CA ASN A 72 -13.95 3.40 4.37
C ASN A 72 -12.78 3.24 5.37
N LEU A 73 -11.66 2.65 4.94
CA LEU A 73 -10.48 2.50 5.79
C LEU A 73 -9.89 3.86 6.17
N LEU A 74 -9.89 4.81 5.23
CA LEU A 74 -9.39 6.17 5.50
C LEU A 74 -10.32 7.01 6.38
N ALA A 75 -11.61 6.72 6.40
CA ALA A 75 -12.58 7.34 7.32
C ALA A 75 -12.61 6.70 8.72
N GLY A 76 -12.04 5.50 8.88
CA GLY A 76 -12.02 4.75 10.14
C GLY A 76 -10.90 5.19 11.08
N GLU A 77 -10.70 4.38 12.14
CA GLU A 77 -9.67 4.61 13.15
C GLU A 77 -8.24 4.61 12.58
N PRO A 78 -7.32 5.41 13.15
CA PRO A 78 -5.93 5.41 12.77
C PRO A 78 -5.28 4.04 12.87
N CYS A 79 -4.61 3.61 11.80
CA CYS A 79 -3.88 2.35 11.71
C CYS A 79 -2.69 2.46 10.75
N ILE A 80 -1.81 1.46 10.75
CA ILE A 80 -0.85 1.26 9.67
C ILE A 80 -1.62 0.58 8.54
N LEU A 81 -1.80 1.26 7.41
CA LEU A 81 -2.58 0.75 6.27
C LEU A 81 -1.65 0.28 5.16
N ALA A 82 -1.61 -1.02 4.88
CA ALA A 82 -0.96 -1.56 3.69
C ALA A 82 -1.99 -1.62 2.53
N THR A 83 -1.71 -0.94 1.42
CA THR A 83 -2.62 -0.86 0.28
C THR A 83 -2.31 -1.88 -0.80
N GLY A 84 -3.27 -2.17 -1.68
CA GLY A 84 -3.04 -2.91 -2.91
C GLY A 84 -2.06 -2.19 -3.84
N GLY A 85 -1.27 -2.96 -4.61
CA GLY A 85 -0.25 -2.39 -5.52
C GLY A 85 -0.82 -1.57 -6.68
N GLY A 86 -2.11 -1.65 -6.96
CA GLY A 86 -2.78 -0.86 -8.00
C GLY A 86 -3.59 0.32 -7.47
N VAL A 87 -3.56 0.58 -6.17
CA VAL A 87 -4.38 1.61 -5.52
C VAL A 87 -4.23 3.00 -6.16
N VAL A 88 -3.03 3.32 -6.65
CA VAL A 88 -2.71 4.63 -7.25
C VAL A 88 -3.18 4.79 -8.69
N LEU A 89 -3.70 3.74 -9.34
CA LEU A 89 -4.11 3.81 -10.75
C LEU A 89 -5.29 4.76 -10.96
N ARG A 90 -6.24 4.79 -10.03
CA ARG A 90 -7.38 5.72 -10.11
C ARG A 90 -7.04 7.10 -9.54
N PRO A 91 -7.33 8.20 -10.26
CA PRO A 91 -7.15 9.56 -9.73
C PRO A 91 -7.86 9.76 -8.39
N ARG A 92 -9.10 9.26 -8.26
CA ARG A 92 -9.89 9.33 -7.03
C ARG A 92 -9.17 8.72 -5.83
N ASN A 93 -8.50 7.59 -6.00
CA ASN A 93 -7.74 6.95 -4.91
C ASN A 93 -6.54 7.80 -4.50
N ARG A 94 -5.84 8.40 -5.46
CA ARG A 94 -4.73 9.32 -5.16
C ARG A 94 -5.20 10.56 -4.38
N ASP A 95 -6.39 11.07 -4.68
CA ASP A 95 -7.01 12.17 -3.93
C ASP A 95 -7.41 11.74 -2.51
N LEU A 96 -7.99 10.55 -2.35
CA LEU A 96 -8.29 9.98 -1.03
C LEU A 96 -7.04 9.81 -0.18
N LEU A 97 -5.96 9.27 -0.75
CA LEU A 97 -4.67 9.11 -0.07
C LEU A 97 -4.11 10.45 0.39
N ARG A 98 -4.10 11.47 -0.48
CA ARG A 98 -3.59 12.81 -0.15
C ARG A 98 -4.39 13.51 0.95
N ARG A 99 -5.71 13.29 1.03
CA ARG A 99 -6.59 13.94 2.01
C ARG A 99 -6.67 13.19 3.34
N GLY A 100 -6.80 11.87 3.32
CA GLY A 100 -7.09 11.08 4.51
C GLY A 100 -6.04 10.02 4.83
N GLY A 101 -5.10 9.74 3.96
CA GLY A 101 -4.10 8.68 4.10
C GLY A 101 -2.76 9.10 4.72
N ARG A 102 -2.56 10.39 4.97
CA ARG A 102 -1.24 10.94 5.35
C ARG A 102 -0.82 10.58 6.77
N PRO A 103 0.50 10.33 6.95
CA PRO A 103 1.50 10.29 5.90
C PRO A 103 1.38 9.08 4.99
N VAL A 104 1.61 9.31 3.69
CA VAL A 104 1.68 8.26 2.67
C VAL A 104 3.15 7.94 2.40
N ILE A 105 3.54 6.72 2.68
CA ILE A 105 4.91 6.21 2.52
C ILE A 105 4.96 5.32 1.28
N TRP A 106 5.79 5.67 0.31
CA TRP A 106 6.02 4.83 -0.85
C TRP A 106 7.21 3.89 -0.62
N LEU A 107 6.94 2.58 -0.58
CA LEU A 107 7.96 1.54 -0.60
C LEU A 107 8.22 1.13 -2.05
N HIS A 108 9.45 1.30 -2.51
CA HIS A 108 9.89 0.88 -3.84
C HIS A 108 11.02 -0.14 -3.75
N ALA A 109 11.18 -0.92 -4.80
CA ALA A 109 12.31 -1.84 -4.93
C ALA A 109 12.66 -1.99 -6.42
N PRO A 110 13.92 -2.31 -6.77
CA PRO A 110 14.33 -2.64 -8.12
C PRO A 110 13.50 -3.79 -8.72
N ALA A 111 13.32 -3.78 -10.03
CA ALA A 111 12.47 -4.74 -10.72
C ALA A 111 12.94 -6.20 -10.55
N ASP A 112 14.23 -6.44 -10.53
CA ASP A 112 14.82 -7.77 -10.30
C ASP A 112 14.51 -8.29 -8.89
N VAL A 113 14.57 -7.43 -7.87
CA VAL A 113 14.18 -7.76 -6.51
C VAL A 113 12.68 -8.09 -6.42
N VAL A 114 11.85 -7.28 -7.07
CA VAL A 114 10.39 -7.51 -7.13
C VAL A 114 10.10 -8.84 -7.80
N ARG A 115 10.69 -9.12 -8.97
CA ARG A 115 10.54 -10.41 -9.67
C ARG A 115 10.96 -11.59 -8.80
N ALA A 116 12.14 -11.50 -8.16
CA ALA A 116 12.63 -12.57 -7.28
C ALA A 116 11.69 -12.84 -6.09
N ARG A 117 11.10 -11.80 -5.50
CA ARG A 117 10.13 -11.95 -4.40
C ARG A 117 8.81 -12.55 -4.89
N LEU A 118 8.30 -12.10 -6.02
CA LEU A 118 7.06 -12.64 -6.61
C LEU A 118 7.22 -14.11 -7.03
N ALA A 119 8.38 -14.50 -7.56
CA ALA A 119 8.64 -15.90 -7.91
C ALA A 119 8.72 -16.83 -6.68
N ARG A 120 9.08 -16.32 -5.51
CA ARG A 120 9.17 -17.09 -4.25
C ARG A 120 7.84 -17.15 -3.49
N ASP A 121 6.86 -16.35 -3.85
CA ASP A 121 5.57 -16.30 -3.17
C ASP A 121 4.43 -16.74 -4.11
N PRO A 122 4.13 -18.06 -4.15
CA PRO A 122 3.04 -18.62 -4.97
C PRO A 122 1.67 -18.06 -4.60
N ALA A 123 1.47 -17.67 -3.33
CA ALA A 123 0.20 -17.12 -2.87
C ALA A 123 -0.07 -15.74 -3.49
N THR A 124 0.96 -14.91 -3.66
CA THR A 124 0.84 -13.64 -4.38
C THR A 124 0.61 -13.85 -5.88
N ALA A 125 1.20 -14.88 -6.49
CA ALA A 125 0.95 -15.23 -7.88
C ALA A 125 -0.50 -15.73 -8.09
N ALA A 126 -1.01 -16.55 -7.18
CA ALA A 126 -2.37 -17.08 -7.22
C ALA A 126 -3.45 -16.01 -6.97
N ARG A 127 -3.17 -15.01 -6.12
CA ARG A 127 -4.12 -13.94 -5.79
C ARG A 127 -4.31 -12.91 -6.91
N ARG A 128 -3.40 -12.81 -7.87
CA ARG A 128 -3.48 -11.85 -8.97
C ARG A 128 -2.86 -12.43 -10.24
N PRO A 129 -3.66 -13.14 -11.09
CA PRO A 129 -3.22 -13.50 -12.42
C PRO A 129 -2.79 -12.27 -13.20
N ALA A 130 -1.92 -12.45 -14.19
CA ALA A 130 -1.56 -11.39 -15.12
C ALA A 130 -2.83 -10.78 -15.73
N LEU A 131 -3.03 -9.49 -15.61
CA LEU A 131 -4.24 -8.80 -16.08
C LEU A 131 -4.36 -8.80 -17.62
N ALA A 132 -3.28 -9.13 -18.34
CA ALA A 132 -3.18 -9.07 -19.80
C ALA A 132 -2.84 -10.40 -20.48
N GLY A 133 -2.84 -11.54 -19.77
CA GLY A 133 -2.56 -12.85 -20.39
C GLY A 133 -1.10 -13.11 -20.78
N THR A 134 -0.17 -12.23 -20.35
CA THR A 134 1.29 -12.36 -20.50
C THR A 134 1.92 -12.87 -19.20
N ASP A 135 3.18 -13.27 -19.26
CA ASP A 135 3.95 -13.68 -18.09
C ASP A 135 3.93 -12.57 -17.02
N PRO A 136 3.40 -12.82 -15.78
CA PRO A 136 3.36 -11.82 -14.71
C PRO A 136 4.72 -11.22 -14.37
N LEU A 137 5.82 -11.93 -14.63
CA LEU A 137 7.18 -11.47 -14.36
C LEU A 137 7.71 -10.57 -15.48
N ALA A 138 7.28 -10.79 -16.73
CA ALA A 138 7.67 -9.95 -17.86
C ALA A 138 7.04 -8.54 -17.81
N GLU A 139 5.88 -8.41 -17.14
CA GLU A 139 5.17 -7.12 -17.01
C GLU A 139 5.73 -6.22 -15.91
N VAL A 140 6.59 -6.73 -15.01
CA VAL A 140 7.03 -6.00 -13.81
C VAL A 140 7.70 -4.68 -14.16
N ASP A 141 8.63 -4.67 -15.12
CA ASP A 141 9.39 -3.46 -15.47
C ASP A 141 8.46 -2.37 -16.03
N ALA A 142 7.61 -2.74 -16.98
CA ALA A 142 6.65 -1.81 -17.59
C ALA A 142 5.65 -1.27 -16.55
N ALA A 143 5.15 -2.15 -15.67
CA ALA A 143 4.21 -1.76 -14.63
C ALA A 143 4.85 -0.87 -13.57
N LEU A 144 6.10 -1.11 -13.18
CA LEU A 144 6.85 -0.24 -12.26
C LEU A 144 7.07 1.12 -12.89
N ALA A 145 7.57 1.20 -14.12
CA ALA A 145 7.81 2.44 -14.83
C ALA A 145 6.51 3.27 -14.99
N ALA A 146 5.41 2.64 -15.38
CA ALA A 146 4.13 3.31 -15.55
C ALA A 146 3.52 3.82 -14.22
N ARG A 147 3.78 3.14 -13.10
CA ARG A 147 3.18 3.47 -11.80
C ARG A 147 4.06 4.34 -10.91
N GLU A 148 5.37 4.40 -11.15
CA GLU A 148 6.29 5.23 -10.37
C GLU A 148 5.82 6.69 -10.25
N PRO A 149 5.49 7.43 -11.33
CA PRO A 149 5.02 8.80 -11.23
C PRO A 149 3.71 8.91 -10.44
N LEU A 150 2.86 7.87 -10.46
CA LEU A 150 1.60 7.85 -9.70
C LEU A 150 1.84 7.68 -8.20
N TYR A 151 2.76 6.78 -7.79
CA TYR A 151 3.16 6.66 -6.38
C TYR A 151 3.79 7.96 -5.90
N ARG A 152 4.74 8.50 -6.66
CA ARG A 152 5.44 9.75 -6.35
C ARG A 152 4.49 10.93 -6.17
N SER A 153 3.39 10.97 -6.95
CA SER A 153 2.40 12.05 -6.89
C SER A 153 1.56 12.09 -5.61
N CYS A 154 1.49 11.00 -4.85
CA CYS A 154 0.69 10.93 -3.62
C CYS A 154 1.50 10.62 -2.36
N ALA A 155 2.79 10.31 -2.49
CA ALA A 155 3.65 9.97 -1.36
C ALA A 155 4.23 11.23 -0.68
N ASP A 156 4.30 11.18 0.66
CA ASP A 156 5.00 12.18 1.47
C ASP A 156 6.49 11.83 1.63
N ALA A 157 6.83 10.54 1.59
CA ALA A 157 8.20 10.04 1.58
C ALA A 157 8.31 8.74 0.78
N ALA A 158 9.53 8.43 0.33
CA ALA A 158 9.85 7.21 -0.38
C ALA A 158 11.03 6.49 0.29
N PHE A 159 10.92 5.16 0.44
CA PHE A 159 11.96 4.32 1.02
C PHE A 159 12.27 3.15 0.08
N ASP A 160 13.57 2.92 -0.13
CA ASP A 160 14.02 1.74 -0.86
C ASP A 160 13.89 0.50 0.05
N ALA A 161 13.09 -0.43 -0.43
CA ALA A 161 12.85 -1.72 0.22
C ALA A 161 13.55 -2.87 -0.53
N GLY A 162 14.47 -2.56 -1.43
CA GLY A 162 15.19 -3.55 -2.23
C GLY A 162 16.24 -4.32 -1.47
N ALA A 163 17.10 -3.61 -0.76
CA ALA A 163 18.30 -4.19 -0.14
C ALA A 163 18.20 -4.36 1.38
N GLU A 164 17.31 -3.62 2.05
CA GLU A 164 17.21 -3.59 3.50
C GLU A 164 16.21 -4.61 4.06
N SER A 165 16.43 -5.02 5.32
CA SER A 165 15.45 -5.84 6.04
C SER A 165 14.19 -5.02 6.36
N PRO A 166 13.02 -5.67 6.53
CA PRO A 166 11.80 -4.98 6.96
C PRO A 166 11.96 -4.19 8.25
N ASP A 167 12.80 -4.69 9.18
CA ASP A 167 13.12 -4.02 10.44
C ASP A 167 13.93 -2.75 10.25
N ALA A 168 14.91 -2.74 9.35
CA ALA A 168 15.70 -1.56 9.02
C ALA A 168 14.84 -0.50 8.33
N ILE A 169 13.99 -0.91 7.39
CA ILE A 169 13.03 -0.01 6.72
C ILE A 169 12.08 0.60 7.74
N ALA A 170 11.52 -0.20 8.63
CA ALA A 170 10.60 0.28 9.67
C ALA A 170 11.28 1.28 10.62
N ALA A 171 12.54 1.05 11.00
CA ALA A 171 13.31 2.00 11.81
C ALA A 171 13.44 3.36 11.09
N ARG A 172 13.86 3.36 9.84
CA ARG A 172 13.97 4.60 9.04
C ARG A 172 12.65 5.33 8.85
N VAL A 173 11.56 4.58 8.68
CA VAL A 173 10.21 5.17 8.60
C VAL A 173 9.84 5.83 9.92
N ILE A 174 10.12 5.19 11.06
CA ILE A 174 9.85 5.75 12.39
C ILE A 174 10.66 7.02 12.62
N ASP A 175 11.97 7.00 12.35
CA ASP A 175 12.84 8.18 12.46
C ASP A 175 12.31 9.35 11.61
N TRP A 176 11.85 9.05 10.38
CA TRP A 176 11.25 10.06 9.52
C TRP A 176 9.91 10.58 10.08
N LEU A 177 9.07 9.72 10.66
CA LEU A 177 7.79 10.10 11.26
C LEU A 177 7.95 11.03 12.46
N GLU A 178 9.04 10.90 13.24
CA GLU A 178 9.34 11.78 14.36
C GLU A 178 9.59 13.24 13.90
N GLY A 179 10.21 13.43 12.75
CA GLY A 179 10.43 14.74 12.14
C GLY A 179 9.31 15.25 11.24
N TRP A 180 8.29 14.43 10.97
CA TRP A 180 7.23 14.82 10.04
C TRP A 180 6.22 15.79 10.69
N PRO A 181 6.02 17.01 10.12
CA PRO A 181 5.23 18.06 10.75
C PRO A 181 3.72 17.75 10.89
N GLY A 182 3.30 16.60 10.38
CA GLY A 182 1.88 16.25 10.35
C GLY A 182 1.13 16.91 9.18
N ALA A 183 -0.09 16.47 8.92
CA ALA A 183 -1.00 17.23 8.07
C ALA A 183 -1.21 18.60 8.73
N GLY A 184 -0.92 19.67 7.99
CA GLY A 184 -1.29 21.03 8.42
C GLY A 184 -2.78 21.08 8.79
N PRO A 185 -3.26 22.17 9.42
CA PRO A 185 -4.63 22.24 9.89
C PRO A 185 -5.59 21.85 8.75
N GLU A 186 -6.55 21.00 9.11
CA GLU A 186 -7.62 20.58 8.20
C GLU A 186 -8.17 21.82 7.50
N PRO A 187 -8.32 21.85 6.16
CA PRO A 187 -8.96 23.00 5.52
C PRO A 187 -10.33 23.17 6.15
N ALA A 188 -10.60 24.35 6.68
CA ALA A 188 -11.87 24.70 7.30
C ALA A 188 -13.02 24.26 6.39
N ARG A 189 -14.01 23.57 6.94
CA ARG A 189 -15.23 23.12 6.24
C ARG A 189 -16.00 24.28 5.68
#